data_e27faf9a922088bf2e1112ff67fc27bb
#
_entry.id   e27faf9a922088bf2e1112ff67fc27bb
#
_cell.length_a   1.000
_cell.length_b   1.000
_cell.length_c   1.000
_cell.angle_alpha   90.00
_cell.angle_beta   90.00
_cell.angle_gamma   90.00
#
_symmetry.space_group_name_H-M   'P 1'
#
loop_
_entity.id
_entity.type
_entity.pdbx_description
1 polymer ?
#
loop_
_entity_poly.entity_id
_entity_poly.type
_entity_poly.pdbx_seq_one_letter_code
_entity_poly.pdbx_strand_id
1 'polypeptide(L)'
;MRVMMLGPSFEAKGGMTSVSKAILSHDFDDFEVEHLPTMHDNSIIGRLNHWVARIVSWPFRSVYKRPNVIHIHFAERLSIWRKFSLMLLWRISRVPVILHSHGADTENLYPKMWRVSKFLFKRFLRGSKKMIVLSESWKEFYVKEVGLPEGMVEVLENPVILPEIFRTDDSEKVTILYSGRIGQRKGAFDLIEAWSKMGLASKEKSELIIIGDGKIEEARKKVDEYGLGDSCKVLGWVSEGEKNRILASSKIFILPSFNEGLPMSLLEAMSYALAPIITPVGGIPNIIEEGFNGSFVTPGDADSIFEKLEEMISNREKTREIGDNARNSVYSLGIDEYGPKLERIWAEV
;
A
#
# COMPACT_ATOMS: atom_id res chain seq x y z
N MET A 1 20.60 17.95 5.66
CA MET A 1 20.17 17.38 6.97
C MET A 1 20.17 15.86 6.88
N ARG A 2 20.31 15.13 8.02
CA ARG A 2 20.26 13.66 8.02
C ARG A 2 18.93 13.16 8.55
N VAL A 3 18.20 12.38 7.76
CA VAL A 3 16.95 11.71 8.13
C VAL A 3 17.22 10.21 8.30
N MET A 4 16.82 9.65 9.42
CA MET A 4 16.85 8.20 9.63
C MET A 4 15.43 7.63 9.47
N MET A 5 15.19 6.91 8.39
CA MET A 5 13.90 6.30 8.08
C MET A 5 13.82 4.87 8.62
N LEU A 6 12.90 4.63 9.56
CA LEU A 6 12.67 3.32 10.18
C LEU A 6 11.47 2.62 9.51
N GLY A 7 11.75 1.59 8.74
CA GLY A 7 10.75 0.83 7.98
C GLY A 7 10.97 -0.69 8.01
N PRO A 8 10.23 -1.47 7.23
CA PRO A 8 10.56 -2.87 6.96
C PRO A 8 11.84 -2.97 6.13
N SER A 9 12.51 -4.14 6.13
CA SER A 9 13.63 -4.37 5.20
C SER A 9 13.11 -4.45 3.76
N PHE A 10 13.99 -4.24 2.78
CA PHE A 10 13.63 -4.32 1.35
C PHE A 10 13.28 -5.74 0.88
N GLU A 11 13.60 -6.76 1.67
CA GLU A 11 13.22 -8.16 1.44
C GLU A 11 11.83 -8.49 1.99
N ALA A 12 11.30 -7.63 2.89
CA ALA A 12 9.98 -7.84 3.44
C ALA A 12 8.90 -7.56 2.38
N LYS A 13 7.96 -8.48 2.25
CA LYS A 13 6.83 -8.35 1.33
C LYS A 13 5.76 -7.41 1.88
N GLY A 14 5.28 -6.46 1.07
CA GLY A 14 4.16 -5.58 1.44
C GLY A 14 4.31 -4.12 1.05
N GLY A 15 3.21 -3.38 1.11
CA GLY A 15 3.10 -1.99 0.64
C GLY A 15 4.08 -1.01 1.31
N MET A 16 4.32 -1.12 2.63
CA MET A 16 5.31 -0.25 3.29
C MET A 16 6.73 -0.39 2.73
N THR A 17 7.09 -1.58 2.22
CA THR A 17 8.37 -1.79 1.55
C THR A 17 8.41 -1.05 0.22
N SER A 18 7.32 -1.09 -0.55
CA SER A 18 7.19 -0.33 -1.81
C SER A 18 7.28 1.18 -1.56
N VAL A 19 6.61 1.70 -0.53
CA VAL A 19 6.71 3.12 -0.12
C VAL A 19 8.13 3.48 0.24
N SER A 20 8.81 2.68 1.09
CA SER A 20 10.20 2.95 1.49
C SER A 20 11.15 2.96 0.30
N LYS A 21 10.97 2.02 -0.65
CA LYS A 21 11.77 1.98 -1.89
C LYS A 21 11.51 3.20 -2.77
N ALA A 22 10.25 3.60 -2.95
CA ALA A 22 9.90 4.77 -3.74
C ALA A 22 10.52 6.05 -3.13
N ILE A 23 10.41 6.25 -1.81
CA ILE A 23 11.04 7.40 -1.15
C ILE A 23 12.56 7.39 -1.37
N LEU A 24 13.21 6.25 -1.25
CA LEU A 24 14.68 6.15 -1.36
C LEU A 24 15.19 6.13 -2.81
N SER A 25 14.32 6.04 -3.81
CA SER A 25 14.72 6.21 -5.22
C SER A 25 14.81 7.68 -5.63
N HIS A 26 14.35 8.60 -4.80
CA HIS A 26 14.47 10.04 -5.01
C HIS A 26 15.77 10.58 -4.44
N ASP A 27 16.47 11.41 -5.21
CA ASP A 27 17.62 12.16 -4.75
C ASP A 27 17.15 13.45 -4.07
N PHE A 28 17.29 13.49 -2.75
CA PHE A 28 16.92 14.65 -1.94
C PHE A 28 18.07 15.66 -1.92
N ASP A 29 17.78 16.91 -2.29
CA ASP A 29 18.82 17.96 -2.42
C ASP A 29 19.47 18.31 -1.06
N ASP A 30 18.64 18.49 -0.02
CA ASP A 30 19.09 18.97 1.29
C ASP A 30 19.13 17.88 2.37
N PHE A 31 18.75 16.63 2.03
CA PHE A 31 18.56 15.55 2.99
C PHE A 31 19.32 14.28 2.62
N GLU A 32 20.20 13.81 3.49
CA GLU A 32 20.75 12.47 3.45
C GLU A 32 19.81 11.50 4.15
N VAL A 33 19.19 10.58 3.43
CA VAL A 33 18.20 9.62 3.98
C VAL A 33 18.85 8.26 4.20
N GLU A 34 19.01 7.86 5.47
CA GLU A 34 19.50 6.53 5.86
C GLU A 34 18.30 5.62 6.20
N HIS A 35 18.13 4.52 5.47
CA HIS A 35 17.11 3.51 5.80
C HIS A 35 17.59 2.53 6.88
N LEU A 36 16.84 2.42 7.95
CA LEU A 36 17.13 1.50 9.05
C LEU A 36 16.02 0.44 9.18
N PRO A 37 16.26 -0.81 8.73
CA PRO A 37 15.24 -1.85 8.80
C PRO A 37 14.92 -2.22 10.25
N THR A 38 13.62 -2.27 10.56
CA THR A 38 13.07 -2.66 11.88
C THR A 38 12.52 -4.09 11.90
N MET A 39 12.42 -4.72 10.74
CA MET A 39 12.10 -6.15 10.58
C MET A 39 12.67 -6.64 9.25
N HIS A 40 13.12 -7.90 9.22
CA HIS A 40 13.73 -8.52 8.05
C HIS A 40 12.76 -9.47 7.34
N ASP A 41 12.11 -10.33 8.11
CA ASP A 41 11.16 -11.32 7.60
C ASP A 41 9.85 -11.32 8.39
N ASN A 42 8.94 -12.23 8.06
CA ASN A 42 7.69 -12.42 8.78
C ASN A 42 7.83 -13.30 10.03
N SER A 43 9.02 -13.83 10.34
CA SER A 43 9.25 -14.66 11.54
C SER A 43 9.24 -13.82 12.82
N ILE A 44 8.73 -14.38 13.90
CA ILE A 44 8.69 -13.70 15.21
C ILE A 44 10.12 -13.49 15.72
N ILE A 45 10.99 -14.47 15.53
CA ILE A 45 12.38 -14.45 15.98
C ILE A 45 13.18 -13.37 15.21
N GLY A 46 13.04 -13.32 13.88
CA GLY A 46 13.69 -12.29 13.06
C GLY A 46 13.27 -10.88 13.44
N ARG A 47 11.97 -10.66 13.71
CA ARG A 47 11.47 -9.35 14.19
C ARG A 47 12.03 -8.97 15.56
N LEU A 48 12.17 -9.92 16.48
CA LEU A 48 12.72 -9.68 17.81
C LEU A 48 14.23 -9.36 17.74
N ASN A 49 15.00 -10.13 16.97
CA ASN A 49 16.43 -9.90 16.77
C ASN A 49 16.72 -8.52 16.19
N HIS A 50 15.99 -8.12 15.16
CA HIS A 50 16.13 -6.77 14.59
C HIS A 50 15.74 -5.68 15.58
N TRP A 51 14.69 -5.86 16.36
CA TRP A 51 14.31 -4.91 17.40
C TRP A 51 15.39 -4.76 18.46
N VAL A 52 15.95 -5.86 18.99
CA VAL A 52 17.05 -5.86 19.94
C VAL A 52 18.29 -5.17 19.34
N ALA A 53 18.66 -5.51 18.11
CA ALA A 53 19.79 -4.89 17.44
C ALA A 53 19.64 -3.36 17.31
N ARG A 54 18.42 -2.84 17.13
CA ARG A 54 18.14 -1.38 17.08
C ARG A 54 18.30 -0.75 18.45
N ILE A 55 17.85 -1.41 19.50
CA ILE A 55 18.02 -0.92 20.87
C ILE A 55 19.52 -0.88 21.23
N VAL A 56 20.26 -1.95 20.94
CA VAL A 56 21.70 -2.05 21.25
C VAL A 56 22.53 -1.05 20.43
N SER A 57 22.19 -0.82 19.17
CA SER A 57 22.90 0.14 18.32
C SER A 57 22.54 1.61 18.59
N TRP A 58 21.46 1.88 19.31
CA TRP A 58 20.97 3.23 19.57
C TRP A 58 22.01 4.16 20.27
N PRO A 59 22.73 3.77 21.33
CA PRO A 59 23.70 4.68 21.98
C PRO A 59 24.78 5.16 21.01
N PHE A 60 25.33 4.25 20.19
CA PHE A 60 26.32 4.59 19.19
C PHE A 60 25.75 5.56 18.13
N ARG A 61 24.57 5.24 17.59
CA ARG A 61 23.91 6.07 16.55
C ARG A 61 23.48 7.43 17.09
N SER A 62 23.07 7.53 18.35
CA SER A 62 22.66 8.79 18.97
C SER A 62 23.82 9.76 19.21
N VAL A 63 25.06 9.27 19.23
CA VAL A 63 26.27 10.08 19.45
C VAL A 63 27.06 10.28 18.15
N TYR A 64 27.40 9.20 17.47
CA TYR A 64 28.32 9.25 16.33
C TYR A 64 27.64 9.42 14.96
N LYS A 65 26.39 9.00 14.82
CA LYS A 65 25.58 9.11 13.60
C LYS A 65 24.23 9.75 13.89
N ARG A 66 24.24 10.80 14.73
CA ARG A 66 23.01 11.43 15.17
C ARG A 66 22.24 12.01 13.96
N PRO A 67 21.01 11.53 13.71
CA PRO A 67 20.15 12.13 12.70
C PRO A 67 19.54 13.45 13.20
N ASN A 68 19.12 14.29 12.27
CA ASN A 68 18.34 15.48 12.57
C ASN A 68 16.86 15.13 12.78
N VAL A 69 16.36 14.14 12.04
CA VAL A 69 14.96 13.68 12.09
C VAL A 69 14.89 12.16 12.06
N ILE A 70 13.97 11.58 12.84
CA ILE A 70 13.59 10.16 12.75
C ILE A 70 12.22 10.06 12.07
N HIS A 71 12.15 9.37 10.94
CA HIS A 71 10.91 9.09 10.23
C HIS A 71 10.52 7.62 10.41
N ILE A 72 9.41 7.34 11.10
CA ILE A 72 8.98 5.99 11.46
C ILE A 72 7.73 5.59 10.68
N HIS A 73 7.87 4.63 9.77
CA HIS A 73 6.72 3.97 9.15
C HIS A 73 6.11 2.94 10.11
N PHE A 74 4.82 3.00 10.34
CA PHE A 74 4.14 2.03 11.20
C PHE A 74 2.78 1.60 10.61
N ALA A 75 2.36 0.39 11.00
CA ALA A 75 1.02 -0.15 10.79
C ALA A 75 0.46 -0.60 12.14
N GLU A 76 -0.64 -1.33 12.14
CA GLU A 76 -1.36 -1.71 13.36
C GLU A 76 -0.68 -2.82 14.18
N ARG A 77 -1.32 -3.18 15.31
CA ARG A 77 -1.05 -4.31 16.20
C ARG A 77 0.35 -4.25 16.85
N LEU A 78 1.04 -5.37 16.88
CA LEU A 78 2.36 -5.51 17.53
C LEU A 78 3.45 -4.60 16.94
N SER A 79 3.27 -4.10 15.72
CA SER A 79 4.19 -3.15 15.09
C SER A 79 4.29 -1.84 15.89
N ILE A 80 3.16 -1.37 16.45
CA ILE A 80 3.08 -0.13 17.23
C ILE A 80 3.96 -0.20 18.46
N TRP A 81 3.86 -1.27 19.25
CA TRP A 81 4.58 -1.38 20.54
C TRP A 81 6.09 -1.46 20.36
N ARG A 82 6.56 -2.17 19.34
CA ARG A 82 8.00 -2.21 19.03
C ARG A 82 8.53 -0.84 18.61
N LYS A 83 7.79 -0.12 17.79
CA LYS A 83 8.17 1.21 17.31
C LYS A 83 8.03 2.27 18.39
N PHE A 84 7.10 2.08 19.34
CA PHE A 84 6.99 2.91 20.51
C PHE A 84 8.27 2.91 21.36
N SER A 85 8.85 1.74 21.63
CA SER A 85 10.10 1.65 22.39
C SER A 85 11.26 2.35 21.67
N LEU A 86 11.39 2.18 20.34
CA LEU A 86 12.39 2.88 19.56
C LEU A 86 12.18 4.40 19.56
N MET A 87 10.93 4.85 19.43
CA MET A 87 10.61 6.28 19.52
C MET A 87 10.99 6.88 20.87
N LEU A 88 10.76 6.17 21.98
CA LEU A 88 11.16 6.63 23.32
C LEU A 88 12.67 6.84 23.42
N LEU A 89 13.48 5.93 22.86
CA LEU A 89 14.94 6.05 22.86
C LEU A 89 15.38 7.31 22.09
N TRP A 90 14.81 7.57 20.91
CA TRP A 90 15.16 8.75 20.13
C TRP A 90 14.69 10.05 20.79
N ARG A 91 13.58 10.03 21.49
CA ARG A 91 13.14 11.18 22.32
C ARG A 91 14.10 11.50 23.46
N ILE A 92 14.67 10.48 24.11
CA ILE A 92 15.72 10.68 25.13
C ILE A 92 16.93 11.42 24.51
N SER A 93 17.26 11.09 23.26
CA SER A 93 18.30 11.80 22.50
C SER A 93 17.88 13.20 22.01
N ARG A 94 16.66 13.66 22.29
CA ARG A 94 16.10 14.93 21.82
C ARG A 94 16.10 15.08 20.29
N VAL A 95 15.96 13.96 19.56
CA VAL A 95 15.79 13.95 18.11
C VAL A 95 14.29 13.96 17.82
N PRO A 96 13.80 14.88 16.97
CA PRO A 96 12.39 14.91 16.60
C PRO A 96 11.98 13.66 15.82
N VAL A 97 10.75 13.20 16.05
CA VAL A 97 10.20 12.00 15.42
C VAL A 97 8.97 12.36 14.63
N ILE A 98 8.92 11.90 13.40
CA ILE A 98 7.75 11.89 12.53
C ILE A 98 7.21 10.46 12.47
N LEU A 99 5.91 10.30 12.63
CA LEU A 99 5.22 9.03 12.45
C LEU A 99 4.52 9.02 11.10
N HIS A 100 4.66 7.93 10.34
CA HIS A 100 3.98 7.74 9.06
C HIS A 100 3.09 6.50 9.15
N SER A 101 1.77 6.72 9.13
CA SER A 101 0.77 5.67 9.33
C SER A 101 0.41 4.99 8.00
N HIS A 102 0.54 3.66 7.96
CA HIS A 102 0.11 2.82 6.84
C HIS A 102 -0.96 1.81 7.26
N GLY A 103 -1.56 2.04 8.43
CA GLY A 103 -2.58 1.16 8.97
C GLY A 103 -3.89 1.26 8.20
N ALA A 104 -4.47 0.09 7.86
CA ALA A 104 -5.76 -0.01 7.20
C ALA A 104 -6.92 -0.33 8.17
N ASP A 105 -6.62 -0.79 9.39
CA ASP A 105 -7.61 -1.36 10.32
C ASP A 105 -7.70 -0.61 11.65
N THR A 106 -6.99 0.52 11.78
CA THR A 106 -6.94 1.28 13.03
C THR A 106 -8.32 1.80 13.42
N GLU A 107 -9.12 2.24 12.46
CA GLU A 107 -10.49 2.73 12.66
C GLU A 107 -11.39 1.65 13.27
N ASN A 108 -11.28 0.40 12.82
CA ASN A 108 -12.05 -0.74 13.35
C ASN A 108 -11.50 -1.27 14.69
N LEU A 109 -10.20 -1.13 14.91
CA LEU A 109 -9.54 -1.63 16.11
C LEU A 109 -9.62 -0.63 17.29
N TYR A 110 -9.50 0.66 17.01
CA TYR A 110 -9.46 1.69 18.05
C TYR A 110 -10.69 1.71 18.97
N PRO A 111 -11.93 1.64 18.48
CA PRO A 111 -13.12 1.57 19.33
C PRO A 111 -13.10 0.39 20.29
N LYS A 112 -12.54 -0.75 19.87
CA LYS A 112 -12.47 -2.02 20.61
C LYS A 112 -11.32 -2.07 21.62
N MET A 113 -10.42 -1.08 21.62
CA MET A 113 -9.30 -1.03 22.56
C MET A 113 -9.77 -0.71 23.98
N TRP A 114 -9.14 -1.32 24.97
CA TRP A 114 -9.31 -0.98 26.38
C TRP A 114 -8.88 0.45 26.65
N ARG A 115 -9.45 1.08 27.70
CA ARG A 115 -9.16 2.48 28.09
C ARG A 115 -7.65 2.73 28.26
N VAL A 116 -6.94 1.81 28.93
CA VAL A 116 -5.48 1.90 29.11
C VAL A 116 -4.74 1.81 27.78
N SER A 117 -5.14 0.88 26.89
CA SER A 117 -4.53 0.75 25.57
C SER A 117 -4.77 1.98 24.70
N LYS A 118 -5.97 2.58 24.75
CA LYS A 118 -6.27 3.86 24.06
C LYS A 118 -5.39 4.99 24.59
N PHE A 119 -5.26 5.10 25.93
CA PHE A 119 -4.40 6.10 26.54
C PHE A 119 -2.94 5.95 26.10
N LEU A 120 -2.39 4.73 26.16
CA LEU A 120 -1.02 4.45 25.73
C LEU A 120 -0.81 4.69 24.24
N PHE A 121 -1.77 4.31 23.41
CA PHE A 121 -1.74 4.56 21.96
C PHE A 121 -1.72 6.07 21.66
N LYS A 122 -2.63 6.83 22.25
CA LYS A 122 -2.66 8.29 22.14
C LYS A 122 -1.37 8.93 22.66
N ARG A 123 -0.82 8.42 23.79
CA ARG A 123 0.46 8.88 24.37
C ARG A 123 1.63 8.62 23.42
N PHE A 124 1.61 7.48 22.72
CA PHE A 124 2.57 7.17 21.69
C PHE A 124 2.50 8.17 20.54
N LEU A 125 1.34 8.35 19.93
CA LEU A 125 1.17 9.26 18.81
C LEU A 125 1.57 10.69 19.16
N ARG A 126 1.12 11.22 20.31
CA ARG A 126 1.51 12.54 20.82
C ARG A 126 2.98 12.68 21.15
N GLY A 127 3.71 11.60 21.13
CA GLY A 127 5.17 11.60 21.30
C GLY A 127 5.94 12.06 20.07
N SER A 128 5.33 12.07 18.90
CA SER A 128 5.93 12.60 17.66
C SER A 128 5.71 14.11 17.52
N LYS A 129 6.48 14.74 16.65
CA LYS A 129 6.32 16.14 16.25
C LYS A 129 5.25 16.30 15.20
N LYS A 130 5.27 15.40 14.20
CA LYS A 130 4.29 15.32 13.12
C LYS A 130 3.84 13.87 12.93
N MET A 131 2.67 13.70 12.38
CA MET A 131 2.11 12.42 11.96
C MET A 131 1.60 12.53 10.53
N ILE A 132 2.16 11.73 9.63
CA ILE A 132 1.72 11.62 8.24
C ILE A 132 0.65 10.53 8.15
N VAL A 133 -0.42 10.85 7.46
CA VAL A 133 -1.55 9.95 7.15
C VAL A 133 -1.87 9.97 5.66
N LEU A 134 -2.56 8.95 5.15
CA LEU A 134 -2.70 8.70 3.72
C LEU A 134 -3.92 9.36 3.07
N SER A 135 -4.80 10.02 3.85
CA SER A 135 -5.99 10.70 3.32
C SER A 135 -6.61 11.64 4.36
N GLU A 136 -7.49 12.53 3.90
CA GLU A 136 -8.25 13.43 4.79
C GLU A 136 -9.15 12.64 5.75
N SER A 137 -9.76 11.52 5.33
CA SER A 137 -10.56 10.67 6.21
C SER A 137 -9.72 10.11 7.37
N TRP A 138 -8.49 9.71 7.12
CA TRP A 138 -7.55 9.30 8.17
C TRP A 138 -7.15 10.45 9.09
N LYS A 139 -6.96 11.67 8.54
CA LYS A 139 -6.72 12.86 9.36
C LYS A 139 -7.89 13.15 10.27
N GLU A 140 -9.12 13.14 9.74
CA GLU A 140 -10.33 13.31 10.55
C GLU A 140 -10.42 12.29 11.69
N PHE A 141 -10.19 11.01 11.39
CA PHE A 141 -10.18 9.95 12.39
C PHE A 141 -9.17 10.22 13.52
N TYR A 142 -7.92 10.54 13.19
CA TYR A 142 -6.90 10.80 14.20
C TYR A 142 -7.15 12.09 14.99
N VAL A 143 -7.72 13.10 14.39
CA VAL A 143 -8.07 14.35 15.05
C VAL A 143 -9.32 14.18 15.90
N LYS A 144 -10.43 13.71 15.32
CA LYS A 144 -11.73 13.67 16.00
C LYS A 144 -11.88 12.50 16.97
N GLU A 145 -11.52 11.27 16.55
CA GLU A 145 -11.73 10.07 17.36
C GLU A 145 -10.58 9.79 18.33
N VAL A 146 -9.33 9.90 17.85
CA VAL A 146 -8.15 9.70 18.71
C VAL A 146 -7.84 10.95 19.52
N GLY A 147 -8.20 12.14 19.03
CA GLY A 147 -8.03 13.44 19.69
C GLY A 147 -6.58 13.92 19.65
N LEU A 148 -5.93 13.83 18.49
CA LEU A 148 -4.65 14.47 18.20
C LEU A 148 -4.87 15.95 17.83
N PRO A 149 -3.89 16.84 18.09
CA PRO A 149 -3.93 18.20 17.56
C PRO A 149 -3.96 18.20 16.04
N GLU A 150 -4.82 19.03 15.42
CA GLU A 150 -4.95 19.10 13.96
C GLU A 150 -3.63 19.44 13.27
N GLY A 151 -2.92 20.46 13.75
CA GLY A 151 -1.62 20.87 13.18
C GLY A 151 -0.48 19.84 13.35
N MET A 152 -0.73 18.75 14.07
CA MET A 152 0.19 17.63 14.18
C MET A 152 0.01 16.60 13.04
N VAL A 153 -1.18 16.51 12.45
CA VAL A 153 -1.55 15.48 11.46
C VAL A 153 -1.52 16.10 10.06
N GLU A 154 -0.63 15.59 9.23
CA GLU A 154 -0.41 16.02 7.85
C GLU A 154 -0.89 14.91 6.89
N VAL A 155 -1.60 15.29 5.85
CA VAL A 155 -1.98 14.34 4.80
C VAL A 155 -0.90 14.33 3.73
N LEU A 156 -0.38 13.14 3.48
CA LEU A 156 0.52 12.86 2.37
C LEU A 156 0.26 11.42 1.91
N GLU A 157 -0.36 11.29 0.76
CA GLU A 157 -0.67 10.01 0.12
C GLU A 157 0.62 9.24 -0.18
N ASN A 158 0.51 7.93 -0.42
CA ASN A 158 1.69 7.14 -0.77
C ASN A 158 2.30 7.60 -2.12
N PRO A 159 3.63 7.66 -2.23
CA PRO A 159 4.29 7.96 -3.50
C PRO A 159 4.20 6.79 -4.48
N VAL A 160 4.26 7.08 -5.76
CA VAL A 160 4.40 6.08 -6.83
C VAL A 160 5.56 6.43 -7.75
N ILE A 161 6.25 5.41 -8.25
CA ILE A 161 7.24 5.57 -9.31
C ILE A 161 6.49 5.53 -10.64
N LEU A 162 6.56 6.62 -11.40
CA LEU A 162 5.93 6.70 -12.72
C LEU A 162 6.85 6.04 -13.74
N PRO A 163 6.45 4.95 -14.42
CA PRO A 163 7.27 4.31 -15.42
C PRO A 163 7.33 5.14 -16.71
N GLU A 164 8.49 5.17 -17.38
CA GLU A 164 8.63 5.77 -18.70
C GLU A 164 7.84 4.98 -19.74
N ILE A 165 7.95 3.63 -19.69
CA ILE A 165 7.19 2.71 -20.53
C ILE A 165 6.09 2.08 -19.68
N PHE A 166 4.86 2.48 -19.92
CA PHE A 166 3.72 2.04 -19.11
C PHE A 166 2.74 1.14 -19.85
N ARG A 167 2.87 1.02 -21.16
CA ARG A 167 2.01 0.17 -21.99
C ARG A 167 2.83 -0.47 -23.11
N THR A 168 2.90 -1.79 -23.13
CA THR A 168 3.72 -2.55 -24.10
C THR A 168 2.89 -3.53 -24.95
N ASP A 169 1.60 -3.69 -24.63
CA ASP A 169 0.75 -4.69 -25.27
C ASP A 169 -0.50 -4.06 -25.89
N ASP A 170 -0.58 -4.10 -27.22
CA ASP A 170 -1.76 -3.76 -28.03
C ASP A 170 -2.55 -5.02 -28.44
N SER A 171 -2.31 -6.17 -27.79
CA SER A 171 -3.00 -7.42 -28.09
C SER A 171 -4.51 -7.27 -27.95
N GLU A 172 -5.25 -8.07 -28.73
CA GLU A 172 -6.71 -8.14 -28.60
C GLU A 172 -7.16 -8.82 -27.31
N LYS A 173 -6.27 -9.57 -26.63
CA LYS A 173 -6.57 -10.22 -25.36
C LYS A 173 -6.49 -9.23 -24.19
N VAL A 174 -7.53 -9.18 -23.36
CA VAL A 174 -7.58 -8.31 -22.19
C VAL A 174 -6.96 -9.04 -20.99
N THR A 175 -5.79 -8.60 -20.54
CA THR A 175 -5.18 -9.11 -19.33
C THR A 175 -5.67 -8.32 -18.15
N ILE A 176 -6.24 -9.03 -17.16
CA ILE A 176 -6.71 -8.51 -15.87
C ILE A 176 -5.69 -8.90 -14.79
N LEU A 177 -5.21 -7.93 -14.04
CA LEU A 177 -4.23 -8.13 -12.99
C LEU A 177 -4.85 -7.96 -11.60
N TYR A 178 -4.72 -8.98 -10.76
CA TYR A 178 -4.82 -8.85 -9.32
C TYR A 178 -3.41 -8.83 -8.72
N SER A 179 -3.10 -7.81 -7.92
CA SER A 179 -1.83 -7.71 -7.20
C SER A 179 -2.06 -7.40 -5.73
N GLY A 180 -1.81 -8.40 -4.86
CA GLY A 180 -2.03 -8.25 -3.43
C GLY A 180 -1.87 -9.56 -2.66
N ARG A 181 -1.99 -9.49 -1.32
CA ARG A 181 -1.96 -10.72 -0.52
C ARG A 181 -3.17 -11.60 -0.83
N ILE A 182 -2.92 -12.79 -1.35
CA ILE A 182 -3.94 -13.76 -1.74
C ILE A 182 -4.67 -14.28 -0.49
N GLY A 183 -5.98 -14.06 -0.42
CA GLY A 183 -6.83 -14.47 0.69
C GLY A 183 -8.11 -13.64 0.78
N GLN A 184 -9.01 -14.00 1.74
CA GLN A 184 -10.34 -13.40 1.86
C GLN A 184 -10.30 -11.88 2.05
N ARG A 185 -9.42 -11.36 2.93
CA ARG A 185 -9.38 -9.91 3.22
C ARG A 185 -9.14 -9.03 2.00
N LYS A 186 -8.40 -9.52 1.01
CA LYS A 186 -8.10 -8.81 -0.24
C LYS A 186 -9.03 -9.21 -1.39
N GLY A 187 -10.07 -10.02 -1.11
CA GLY A 187 -11.08 -10.42 -2.09
C GLY A 187 -10.59 -11.36 -3.19
N ALA A 188 -9.43 -12.03 -3.01
CA ALA A 188 -8.89 -12.92 -4.04
C ALA A 188 -9.82 -14.11 -4.34
N PHE A 189 -10.50 -14.62 -3.32
CA PHE A 189 -11.41 -15.76 -3.49
C PHE A 189 -12.73 -15.35 -4.12
N ASP A 190 -13.24 -14.17 -3.78
CA ASP A 190 -14.46 -13.59 -4.37
C ASP A 190 -14.23 -13.27 -5.85
N LEU A 191 -13.00 -12.83 -6.20
CA LEU A 191 -12.58 -12.63 -7.59
C LEU A 191 -12.53 -13.94 -8.38
N ILE A 192 -11.95 -15.01 -7.82
CA ILE A 192 -11.92 -16.33 -8.50
C ILE A 192 -13.34 -16.86 -8.69
N GLU A 193 -14.23 -16.67 -7.72
CA GLU A 193 -15.65 -17.02 -7.84
C GLU A 193 -16.32 -16.20 -8.94
N ALA A 194 -16.14 -14.88 -8.98
CA ALA A 194 -16.67 -14.01 -10.04
C ALA A 194 -16.15 -14.45 -11.43
N TRP A 195 -14.83 -14.76 -11.52
CA TRP A 195 -14.23 -15.25 -12.75
C TRP A 195 -14.83 -16.57 -13.21
N SER A 196 -15.24 -17.45 -12.30
CA SER A 196 -15.89 -18.71 -12.63
C SER A 196 -17.24 -18.51 -13.37
N LYS A 197 -17.94 -17.42 -13.05
CA LYS A 197 -19.25 -17.05 -13.65
C LYS A 197 -19.11 -16.46 -15.06
N MET A 198 -17.90 -16.05 -15.46
CA MET A 198 -17.64 -15.47 -16.79
C MET A 198 -17.97 -16.47 -17.91
N GLY A 199 -18.60 -15.97 -18.98
CA GLY A 199 -18.90 -16.75 -20.19
C GLY A 199 -17.63 -17.22 -20.93
N LEU A 200 -17.75 -18.30 -21.69
CA LEU A 200 -16.63 -18.83 -22.52
C LEU A 200 -16.07 -17.75 -23.45
N ALA A 201 -16.95 -17.00 -24.14
CA ALA A 201 -16.54 -15.96 -25.08
C ALA A 201 -15.70 -14.85 -24.42
N SER A 202 -16.01 -14.48 -23.16
CA SER A 202 -15.23 -13.50 -22.39
C SER A 202 -13.89 -14.09 -21.94
N LYS A 203 -13.87 -15.35 -21.50
CA LYS A 203 -12.64 -16.07 -21.09
C LYS A 203 -11.66 -16.30 -22.25
N GLU A 204 -12.16 -16.52 -23.47
CA GLU A 204 -11.32 -16.63 -24.66
C GLU A 204 -10.62 -15.32 -25.03
N LYS A 205 -11.29 -14.18 -24.79
CA LYS A 205 -10.81 -12.83 -25.10
C LYS A 205 -10.03 -12.19 -23.96
N SER A 206 -9.94 -12.83 -22.78
CA SER A 206 -9.31 -12.27 -21.60
C SER A 206 -8.57 -13.32 -20.78
N GLU A 207 -7.70 -12.88 -19.90
CA GLU A 207 -7.05 -13.73 -18.89
C GLU A 207 -6.92 -13.00 -17.58
N LEU A 208 -7.04 -13.75 -16.48
CA LEU A 208 -6.82 -13.27 -15.12
C LEU A 208 -5.46 -13.72 -14.60
N ILE A 209 -4.63 -12.77 -14.20
CA ILE A 209 -3.34 -13.02 -13.54
C ILE A 209 -3.42 -12.59 -12.09
N ILE A 210 -3.15 -13.51 -11.17
CA ILE A 210 -3.15 -13.28 -9.74
C ILE A 210 -1.71 -13.38 -9.23
N ILE A 211 -1.17 -12.25 -8.72
CA ILE A 211 0.17 -12.20 -8.10
C ILE A 211 0.10 -11.77 -6.65
N GLY A 212 1.02 -12.29 -5.83
CA GLY A 212 1.15 -11.93 -4.42
C GLY A 212 1.53 -13.09 -3.52
N ASP A 213 1.67 -12.78 -2.23
CA ASP A 213 1.89 -13.78 -1.18
C ASP A 213 0.57 -14.24 -0.55
N GLY A 214 0.64 -15.14 0.42
CA GLY A 214 -0.51 -15.57 1.22
C GLY A 214 -0.98 -16.98 0.90
N LYS A 215 -2.28 -17.16 0.66
CA LYS A 215 -2.92 -18.46 0.48
C LYS A 215 -2.89 -18.95 -0.98
N ILE A 216 -1.69 -19.03 -1.55
CA ILE A 216 -1.46 -19.35 -2.98
C ILE A 216 -2.07 -20.71 -3.35
N GLU A 217 -1.78 -21.75 -2.56
CA GLU A 217 -2.25 -23.12 -2.85
C GLU A 217 -3.77 -23.24 -2.73
N GLU A 218 -4.39 -22.48 -1.79
CA GLU A 218 -5.85 -22.44 -1.66
C GLU A 218 -6.48 -21.77 -2.90
N ALA A 219 -5.85 -20.73 -3.43
CA ALA A 219 -6.30 -20.08 -4.66
C ALA A 219 -6.15 -20.98 -5.89
N ARG A 220 -5.02 -21.68 -6.04
CA ARG A 220 -4.80 -22.67 -7.11
C ARG A 220 -5.85 -23.76 -7.07
N LYS A 221 -6.10 -24.31 -5.88
CA LYS A 221 -7.11 -25.34 -5.69
C LYS A 221 -8.50 -24.87 -6.15
N LYS A 222 -8.89 -23.61 -5.83
CA LYS A 222 -10.17 -23.03 -6.31
C LYS A 222 -10.20 -22.86 -7.83
N VAL A 223 -9.09 -22.43 -8.44
CA VAL A 223 -8.95 -22.36 -9.91
C VAL A 223 -9.16 -23.71 -10.55
N ASP A 224 -8.57 -24.77 -9.99
CA ASP A 224 -8.71 -26.15 -10.47
C ASP A 224 -10.14 -26.67 -10.25
N GLU A 225 -10.74 -26.45 -9.07
CA GLU A 225 -12.11 -26.84 -8.74
C GLU A 225 -13.15 -26.21 -9.68
N TYR A 226 -12.94 -25.00 -10.14
CA TYR A 226 -13.80 -24.29 -11.09
C TYR A 226 -13.43 -24.55 -12.58
N GLY A 227 -12.37 -25.34 -12.84
CA GLY A 227 -11.91 -25.61 -14.22
C GLY A 227 -11.41 -24.36 -14.97
N LEU A 228 -10.72 -23.44 -14.30
CA LEU A 228 -10.32 -22.14 -14.83
C LEU A 228 -8.87 -22.08 -15.34
N GLY A 229 -8.13 -23.18 -15.33
CA GLY A 229 -6.67 -23.22 -15.56
C GLY A 229 -6.22 -22.56 -16.87
N ASP A 230 -7.04 -22.57 -17.92
CA ASP A 230 -6.72 -21.97 -19.22
C ASP A 230 -6.85 -20.44 -19.23
N SER A 231 -7.63 -19.85 -18.31
CA SER A 231 -7.97 -18.42 -18.30
C SER A 231 -7.59 -17.69 -17.01
N CYS A 232 -7.18 -18.41 -15.96
CA CYS A 232 -6.80 -17.84 -14.65
C CYS A 232 -5.46 -18.42 -14.17
N LYS A 233 -4.45 -17.56 -14.00
CA LYS A 233 -3.10 -17.95 -13.57
C LYS A 233 -2.78 -17.42 -12.18
N VAL A 234 -2.49 -18.29 -11.22
CA VAL A 234 -2.03 -17.93 -9.87
C VAL A 234 -0.51 -18.11 -9.78
N LEU A 235 0.24 -17.02 -10.02
CA LEU A 235 1.71 -17.07 -10.07
C LEU A 235 2.36 -17.01 -8.68
N GLY A 236 1.67 -16.44 -7.69
CA GLY A 236 2.26 -16.21 -6.38
C GLY A 236 3.14 -14.94 -6.37
N TRP A 237 4.18 -14.94 -5.53
CA TRP A 237 5.09 -13.80 -5.46
C TRP A 237 6.06 -13.78 -6.63
N VAL A 238 6.07 -12.72 -7.40
CA VAL A 238 6.95 -12.51 -8.55
C VAL A 238 8.04 -11.47 -8.25
N SER A 239 9.10 -11.47 -9.05
CA SER A 239 10.14 -10.44 -8.98
C SER A 239 9.60 -9.07 -9.41
N GLU A 240 10.29 -7.99 -9.02
CA GLU A 240 9.91 -6.62 -9.38
C GLU A 240 9.88 -6.41 -10.90
N GLY A 241 10.90 -6.93 -11.61
CA GLY A 241 10.95 -6.86 -13.07
C GLY A 241 9.84 -7.65 -13.77
N GLU A 242 9.42 -8.78 -13.19
CA GLU A 242 8.29 -9.55 -13.69
C GLU A 242 6.95 -8.86 -13.40
N LYS A 243 6.79 -8.30 -12.19
CA LYS A 243 5.62 -7.47 -11.84
C LYS A 243 5.47 -6.30 -12.82
N ASN A 244 6.55 -5.58 -13.12
CA ASN A 244 6.52 -4.45 -14.04
C ASN A 244 6.13 -4.88 -15.46
N ARG A 245 6.61 -6.04 -15.93
CA ARG A 245 6.19 -6.60 -17.24
C ARG A 245 4.71 -6.95 -17.25
N ILE A 246 4.20 -7.59 -16.21
CA ILE A 246 2.77 -7.92 -16.08
C ILE A 246 1.93 -6.64 -16.04
N LEU A 247 2.34 -5.63 -15.26
CA LEU A 247 1.67 -4.33 -15.22
C LEU A 247 1.61 -3.69 -16.61
N ALA A 248 2.75 -3.63 -17.33
CA ALA A 248 2.81 -3.02 -18.66
C ALA A 248 1.96 -3.74 -19.74
N SER A 249 1.73 -5.05 -19.58
CA SER A 249 0.90 -5.85 -20.49
C SER A 249 -0.57 -5.95 -20.07
N SER A 250 -0.92 -5.53 -18.85
CA SER A 250 -2.31 -5.60 -18.35
C SER A 250 -3.12 -4.37 -18.77
N LYS A 251 -4.45 -4.50 -18.80
CA LYS A 251 -5.40 -3.43 -19.16
C LYS A 251 -6.33 -3.06 -18.00
N ILE A 252 -6.65 -4.03 -17.18
CA ILE A 252 -7.52 -3.87 -16.01
C ILE A 252 -6.76 -4.29 -14.76
N PHE A 253 -6.88 -3.51 -13.70
CA PHE A 253 -6.45 -3.88 -12.35
C PHE A 253 -7.66 -4.17 -11.49
N ILE A 254 -7.64 -5.25 -10.70
CA ILE A 254 -8.73 -5.56 -9.80
C ILE A 254 -8.26 -5.89 -8.39
N LEU A 255 -8.86 -5.25 -7.39
CA LEU A 255 -8.58 -5.49 -5.98
C LEU A 255 -9.83 -5.28 -5.12
N PRO A 256 -10.72 -6.30 -5.00
CA PRO A 256 -12.00 -6.20 -4.29
C PRO A 256 -11.83 -6.43 -2.78
N SER A 257 -11.00 -5.61 -2.14
CA SER A 257 -10.60 -5.74 -0.75
C SER A 257 -11.69 -5.33 0.22
N PHE A 258 -11.77 -6.00 1.37
CA PHE A 258 -12.64 -5.61 2.48
C PHE A 258 -12.08 -4.43 3.29
N ASN A 259 -10.77 -4.21 3.25
CA ASN A 259 -10.12 -3.17 4.04
C ASN A 259 -8.76 -2.78 3.46
N GLU A 260 -8.53 -1.48 3.28
CA GLU A 260 -7.29 -0.86 2.80
C GLU A 260 -7.01 0.47 3.50
N GLY A 261 -5.74 0.89 3.52
CA GLY A 261 -5.38 2.28 3.76
C GLY A 261 -5.44 3.07 2.44
N LEU A 262 -4.32 3.05 1.72
CA LEU A 262 -4.20 3.41 0.31
C LEU A 262 -3.24 2.39 -0.32
N PRO A 263 -3.74 1.41 -1.12
CA PRO A 263 -2.92 0.30 -1.57
C PRO A 263 -1.91 0.72 -2.62
N MET A 264 -0.62 0.41 -2.38
CA MET A 264 0.46 0.65 -3.35
C MET A 264 0.21 -0.03 -4.71
N SER A 265 -0.38 -1.24 -4.69
CA SER A 265 -0.70 -1.96 -5.92
C SER A 265 -1.74 -1.25 -6.79
N LEU A 266 -2.65 -0.46 -6.20
CA LEU A 266 -3.55 0.42 -6.95
C LEU A 266 -2.76 1.55 -7.63
N LEU A 267 -1.94 2.27 -6.87
CA LEU A 267 -1.15 3.39 -7.40
C LEU A 267 -0.17 2.91 -8.48
N GLU A 268 0.48 1.77 -8.24
CA GLU A 268 1.33 1.11 -9.24
C GLU A 268 0.53 0.77 -10.51
N ALA A 269 -0.65 0.16 -10.40
CA ALA A 269 -1.49 -0.17 -11.56
C ALA A 269 -1.96 1.08 -12.32
N MET A 270 -2.41 2.11 -11.59
CA MET A 270 -2.79 3.40 -12.19
C MET A 270 -1.61 4.06 -12.92
N SER A 271 -0.39 3.98 -12.37
CA SER A 271 0.81 4.53 -13.02
C SER A 271 1.14 3.85 -14.36
N TYR A 272 0.71 2.60 -14.55
CA TYR A 272 0.78 1.86 -15.81
C TYR A 272 -0.46 2.03 -16.71
N ALA A 273 -1.38 2.93 -16.36
CA ALA A 273 -2.63 3.18 -17.08
C ALA A 273 -3.56 1.94 -17.15
N LEU A 274 -3.59 1.11 -16.11
CA LEU A 274 -4.61 0.08 -15.95
C LEU A 274 -5.90 0.72 -15.44
N ALA A 275 -7.03 0.27 -15.96
CA ALA A 275 -8.35 0.69 -15.46
C ALA A 275 -8.69 -0.06 -14.17
N PRO A 276 -8.82 0.63 -13.01
CA PRO A 276 -9.06 -0.02 -11.73
C PRO A 276 -10.52 -0.48 -11.56
N ILE A 277 -10.70 -1.71 -11.08
CA ILE A 277 -11.93 -2.20 -10.44
C ILE A 277 -11.60 -2.43 -8.96
N ILE A 278 -12.22 -1.69 -8.07
CA ILE A 278 -11.79 -1.66 -6.67
C ILE A 278 -12.97 -1.40 -5.72
N THR A 279 -12.80 -1.68 -4.44
CA THR A 279 -13.81 -1.38 -3.41
C THR A 279 -13.60 0.01 -2.82
N PRO A 280 -14.66 0.77 -2.50
CA PRO A 280 -14.58 2.12 -1.92
C PRO A 280 -14.26 2.09 -0.42
N VAL A 281 -13.08 1.58 -0.03
CA VAL A 281 -12.65 1.45 1.37
C VAL A 281 -11.39 2.25 1.67
N GLY A 282 -11.25 2.75 2.90
CA GLY A 282 -10.09 3.52 3.38
C GLY A 282 -9.87 4.80 2.59
N GLY A 283 -8.64 5.03 2.09
CA GLY A 283 -8.29 6.21 1.30
C GLY A 283 -8.63 6.11 -0.20
N ILE A 284 -9.18 4.98 -0.67
CA ILE A 284 -9.46 4.75 -2.10
C ILE A 284 -10.45 5.78 -2.67
N PRO A 285 -11.55 6.15 -2.00
CA PRO A 285 -12.50 7.15 -2.53
C PRO A 285 -11.92 8.57 -2.69
N ASN A 286 -10.76 8.84 -2.12
CA ASN A 286 -10.07 10.12 -2.33
C ASN A 286 -9.26 10.16 -3.65
N ILE A 287 -8.97 8.99 -4.23
CA ILE A 287 -8.15 8.84 -5.44
C ILE A 287 -8.99 8.39 -6.64
N ILE A 288 -10.00 7.55 -6.40
CA ILE A 288 -10.86 7.00 -7.46
C ILE A 288 -12.19 7.74 -7.51
N GLU A 289 -12.53 8.20 -8.71
CA GLU A 289 -13.83 8.73 -9.11
C GLU A 289 -14.53 7.72 -10.03
N GLU A 290 -15.74 7.27 -9.60
CA GLU A 290 -16.52 6.23 -10.32
C GLU A 290 -16.77 6.61 -11.76
N GLY A 291 -16.40 5.70 -12.69
CA GLY A 291 -16.61 5.85 -14.12
C GLY A 291 -15.64 6.80 -14.83
N PHE A 292 -14.83 7.57 -14.10
CA PHE A 292 -13.83 8.49 -14.67
C PHE A 292 -12.43 7.86 -14.68
N ASN A 293 -11.89 7.48 -13.53
CA ASN A 293 -10.54 6.91 -13.41
C ASN A 293 -10.51 5.54 -12.73
N GLY A 294 -11.67 4.92 -12.53
CA GLY A 294 -11.86 3.60 -11.97
C GLY A 294 -13.32 3.25 -11.80
N SER A 295 -13.58 2.05 -11.32
CA SER A 295 -14.93 1.59 -11.02
C SER A 295 -15.00 0.89 -9.67
N PHE A 296 -16.10 1.11 -8.95
CA PHE A 296 -16.32 0.48 -7.65
C PHE A 296 -17.09 -0.84 -7.75
N VAL A 297 -16.72 -1.76 -6.86
CA VAL A 297 -17.44 -3.01 -6.61
C VAL A 297 -17.71 -3.17 -5.11
N THR A 298 -18.68 -3.99 -4.76
CA THR A 298 -19.02 -4.27 -3.36
C THR A 298 -18.10 -5.35 -2.78
N PRO A 299 -17.49 -5.14 -1.60
CA PRO A 299 -16.65 -6.16 -0.96
C PRO A 299 -17.44 -7.45 -0.69
N GLY A 300 -16.90 -8.61 -1.10
CA GLY A 300 -17.51 -9.92 -0.89
C GLY A 300 -18.66 -10.26 -1.83
N ASP A 301 -18.96 -9.39 -2.79
CA ASP A 301 -20.02 -9.58 -3.78
C ASP A 301 -19.41 -10.01 -5.12
N ALA A 302 -19.38 -11.33 -5.35
CA ALA A 302 -18.86 -11.90 -6.59
C ALA A 302 -19.70 -11.53 -7.83
N ASP A 303 -20.98 -11.23 -7.67
CA ASP A 303 -21.84 -10.81 -8.79
C ASP A 303 -21.52 -9.38 -9.22
N SER A 304 -21.34 -8.47 -8.26
CA SER A 304 -20.87 -7.10 -8.53
C SER A 304 -19.50 -7.10 -9.25
N ILE A 305 -18.58 -7.97 -8.85
CA ILE A 305 -17.27 -8.13 -9.50
C ILE A 305 -17.44 -8.66 -10.93
N PHE A 306 -18.25 -9.69 -11.11
CA PHE A 306 -18.54 -10.30 -12.40
C PHE A 306 -19.12 -9.28 -13.39
N GLU A 307 -20.18 -8.55 -13.00
CA GLU A 307 -20.84 -7.55 -13.86
C GLU A 307 -19.86 -6.48 -14.31
N LYS A 308 -19.02 -5.98 -13.42
CA LYS A 308 -18.05 -4.94 -13.74
C LYS A 308 -16.91 -5.46 -14.65
N LEU A 309 -16.46 -6.70 -14.47
CA LEU A 309 -15.50 -7.33 -15.36
C LEU A 309 -16.07 -7.47 -16.78
N GLU A 310 -17.31 -7.97 -16.93
CA GLU A 310 -17.97 -8.10 -18.25
C GLU A 310 -18.13 -6.74 -18.93
N GLU A 311 -18.56 -5.69 -18.19
CA GLU A 311 -18.64 -4.32 -18.71
C GLU A 311 -17.30 -3.85 -19.28
N MET A 312 -16.22 -3.97 -18.51
CA MET A 312 -14.92 -3.43 -18.89
C MET A 312 -14.22 -4.28 -19.97
N ILE A 313 -14.40 -5.59 -20.00
CA ILE A 313 -13.85 -6.46 -21.07
C ILE A 313 -14.55 -6.20 -22.39
N SER A 314 -15.87 -5.94 -22.38
CA SER A 314 -16.66 -5.71 -23.59
C SER A 314 -16.46 -4.32 -24.19
N ASN A 315 -16.16 -3.30 -23.37
CA ASN A 315 -15.98 -1.92 -23.81
C ASN A 315 -14.51 -1.46 -23.68
N ARG A 316 -13.66 -1.90 -24.60
CA ARG A 316 -12.21 -1.64 -24.56
C ARG A 316 -11.84 -0.17 -24.68
N GLU A 317 -12.59 0.61 -25.44
CA GLU A 317 -12.34 2.04 -25.62
C GLU A 317 -12.53 2.78 -24.30
N LYS A 318 -13.68 2.57 -23.63
CA LYS A 318 -13.96 3.14 -22.30
C LYS A 318 -12.94 2.65 -21.25
N THR A 319 -12.57 1.37 -21.30
CA THR A 319 -11.57 0.81 -20.37
C THR A 319 -10.21 1.49 -20.57
N ARG A 320 -9.81 1.75 -21.80
CA ARG A 320 -8.57 2.48 -22.10
C ARG A 320 -8.65 3.93 -21.60
N GLU A 321 -9.76 4.62 -21.83
CA GLU A 321 -10.00 5.99 -21.36
C GLU A 321 -9.90 6.06 -19.82
N ILE A 322 -10.56 5.14 -19.10
CA ILE A 322 -10.48 5.05 -17.63
C ILE A 322 -9.03 4.82 -17.18
N GLY A 323 -8.28 3.95 -17.86
CA GLY A 323 -6.87 3.71 -17.56
C GLY A 323 -5.99 4.93 -17.77
N ASP A 324 -6.18 5.68 -18.86
CA ASP A 324 -5.45 6.92 -19.14
C ASP A 324 -5.77 8.00 -18.09
N ASN A 325 -7.04 8.13 -17.70
CA ASN A 325 -7.46 9.03 -16.61
C ASN A 325 -6.88 8.58 -15.27
N ALA A 326 -6.82 7.26 -14.99
CA ALA A 326 -6.20 6.73 -13.79
C ALA A 326 -4.74 7.13 -13.69
N ARG A 327 -3.96 6.99 -14.78
CA ARG A 327 -2.56 7.43 -14.81
C ARG A 327 -2.43 8.93 -14.55
N ASN A 328 -3.24 9.75 -15.20
CA ASN A 328 -3.22 11.19 -15.01
C ASN A 328 -3.52 11.59 -13.55
N SER A 329 -4.45 10.88 -12.91
CA SER A 329 -4.85 11.13 -11.51
C SER A 329 -3.73 10.87 -10.50
N VAL A 330 -2.78 9.97 -10.80
CA VAL A 330 -1.66 9.67 -9.89
C VAL A 330 -0.37 10.41 -10.24
N TYR A 331 -0.38 11.28 -11.25
CA TYR A 331 0.82 12.01 -11.65
C TYR A 331 1.37 12.88 -10.51
N SER A 332 0.51 13.55 -9.76
CA SER A 332 0.88 14.38 -8.59
C SER A 332 1.39 13.58 -7.38
N LEU A 333 1.26 12.24 -7.41
CA LEU A 333 1.79 11.30 -6.43
C LEU A 333 3.13 10.71 -6.90
N GLY A 334 3.60 11.06 -8.10
CA GLY A 334 4.91 10.69 -8.60
C GLY A 334 6.00 11.09 -7.61
N ILE A 335 7.05 10.27 -7.50
CA ILE A 335 8.08 10.48 -6.49
C ILE A 335 8.77 11.85 -6.61
N ASP A 336 8.86 12.41 -7.81
CA ASP A 336 9.47 13.71 -8.05
C ASP A 336 8.61 14.86 -7.50
N GLU A 337 7.30 14.72 -7.50
CA GLU A 337 6.36 15.69 -6.89
C GLU A 337 6.18 15.43 -5.37
N TYR A 338 6.36 14.19 -4.95
CA TYR A 338 6.22 13.77 -3.56
C TYR A 338 7.44 14.16 -2.72
N GLY A 339 8.65 14.01 -3.27
CA GLY A 339 9.91 14.30 -2.58
C GLY A 339 9.92 15.68 -1.92
N PRO A 340 9.69 16.78 -2.66
CA PRO A 340 9.64 18.14 -2.11
C PRO A 340 8.60 18.34 -1.00
N LYS A 341 7.44 17.66 -1.08
CA LYS A 341 6.43 17.71 -0.02
C LYS A 341 6.94 17.06 1.26
N LEU A 342 7.63 15.93 1.12
CA LEU A 342 8.21 15.21 2.25
C LEU A 342 9.37 15.98 2.88
N GLU A 343 10.24 16.62 2.08
CA GLU A 343 11.31 17.51 2.55
C GLU A 343 10.77 18.66 3.39
N ARG A 344 9.69 19.30 2.94
CA ARG A 344 9.03 20.34 3.72
C ARG A 344 8.61 19.83 5.10
N ILE A 345 7.99 18.64 5.18
CA ILE A 345 7.58 18.05 6.46
C ILE A 345 8.80 17.76 7.35
N TRP A 346 9.93 17.31 6.77
CA TRP A 346 11.15 17.09 7.54
C TRP A 346 11.80 18.40 8.02
N ALA A 347 11.72 19.47 7.24
CA ALA A 347 12.26 20.78 7.59
C ALA A 347 11.49 21.49 8.71
N GLU A 348 10.18 21.19 8.88
CA GLU A 348 9.32 21.78 9.92
C GLU A 348 9.55 21.22 11.34
N VAL A 349 10.38 20.24 11.53
CA VAL A 349 10.59 19.57 12.83
C VAL A 349 12.04 19.65 13.29
#